data_a73ebe2478b3facac4e5b104ee66fdf5
#
_entry.id   a73ebe2478b3facac4e5b104ee66fdf5
#
_cell.length_a   1.000
_cell.length_b   1.000
_cell.length_c   1.000
_cell.angle_alpha   90.00
_cell.angle_beta   90.00
_cell.angle_gamma   90.00
#
_symmetry.space_group_name_H-M   'P 1'
#
loop_
_entity.id
_entity.type
_entity.pdbx_description
1 polymer ?
#
loop_
_entity_poly.entity_id
_entity_poly.type
_entity_poly.pdbx_seq_one_letter_code
_entity_poly.pdbx_strand_id
1 'polypeptide(L)'
;MSAPFQLRPYVASDEDAAITLWRDTWQHAYPSIDFTARVNWWRERWNKDLVPNANIVVAEQAGALIGFVTIDAKGYLDQLVVGADHWGSDLGNALIDAAKRLSPDGVTLLVNTDNARAIKFYRRNGFVDAGGDVNPTSGKPVLRMAWNASRTSGDDA
;
A
#
# COMPACT_ATOMS: atom_id res chain seq x y z
N MET A 1 -9.57 -19.77 -13.21
CA MET A 1 -9.52 -18.34 -13.57
C MET A 1 -10.18 -17.53 -12.49
N SER A 2 -9.49 -16.58 -11.90
CA SER A 2 -10.08 -15.74 -10.87
C SER A 2 -11.03 -14.71 -11.49
N ALA A 3 -12.07 -14.32 -10.73
CA ALA A 3 -12.97 -13.27 -11.16
C ALA A 3 -12.20 -11.97 -11.35
N PRO A 4 -12.58 -11.15 -12.33
CA PRO A 4 -11.91 -9.87 -12.53
C PRO A 4 -12.18 -8.93 -11.36
N PHE A 5 -11.21 -8.07 -11.06
CA PHE A 5 -11.40 -6.99 -10.10
C PHE A 5 -11.43 -5.64 -10.82
N GLN A 6 -11.91 -4.63 -10.13
CA GLN A 6 -12.04 -3.30 -10.67
C GLN A 6 -11.41 -2.31 -9.70
N LEU A 7 -10.59 -1.39 -10.22
CA LEU A 7 -10.06 -0.29 -9.43
C LEU A 7 -10.99 0.90 -9.54
N ARG A 8 -11.20 1.59 -8.43
CA ARG A 8 -12.01 2.80 -8.40
C ARG A 8 -11.58 3.70 -7.25
N PRO A 9 -11.95 4.99 -7.27
CA PRO A 9 -11.67 5.86 -6.13
C PRO A 9 -12.40 5.41 -4.86
N TYR A 10 -11.77 5.64 -3.72
CA TYR A 10 -12.38 5.44 -2.42
C TYR A 10 -13.53 6.41 -2.22
N VAL A 11 -14.62 5.93 -1.61
CA VAL A 11 -15.74 6.77 -1.16
C VAL A 11 -16.00 6.49 0.31
N ALA A 12 -16.67 7.44 0.98
CA ALA A 12 -16.85 7.37 2.44
C ALA A 12 -17.51 6.06 2.92
N SER A 13 -18.38 5.48 2.13
CA SER A 13 -19.04 4.22 2.48
C SER A 13 -18.10 3.02 2.46
N ASP A 14 -16.89 3.16 1.96
CA ASP A 14 -15.87 2.09 1.97
C ASP A 14 -15.12 2.01 3.30
N GLU A 15 -15.33 2.93 4.23
CA GLU A 15 -14.47 3.05 5.41
C GLU A 15 -14.38 1.75 6.21
N ASP A 16 -15.51 1.16 6.58
CA ASP A 16 -15.51 -0.04 7.41
C ASP A 16 -14.80 -1.21 6.71
N ALA A 17 -15.07 -1.37 5.41
CA ALA A 17 -14.43 -2.43 4.63
C ALA A 17 -12.92 -2.21 4.51
N ALA A 18 -12.48 -0.97 4.31
CA ALA A 18 -11.05 -0.64 4.22
C ALA A 18 -10.34 -0.87 5.56
N ILE A 19 -10.94 -0.46 6.67
CA ILE A 19 -10.37 -0.67 8.00
C ILE A 19 -10.27 -2.17 8.33
N THR A 20 -11.31 -2.92 8.03
CA THR A 20 -11.32 -4.37 8.26
C THR A 20 -10.27 -5.06 7.40
N LEU A 21 -10.15 -4.69 6.13
CA LEU A 21 -9.15 -5.24 5.24
C LEU A 21 -7.73 -4.96 5.73
N TRP A 22 -7.47 -3.72 6.19
CA TRP A 22 -6.19 -3.36 6.79
C TRP A 22 -5.86 -4.26 7.99
N ARG A 23 -6.81 -4.38 8.92
CA ARG A 23 -6.61 -5.21 10.12
C ARG A 23 -6.31 -6.66 9.77
N ASP A 24 -7.15 -7.25 8.91
CA ASP A 24 -7.04 -8.67 8.59
C ASP A 24 -5.75 -8.98 7.84
N THR A 25 -5.35 -8.10 6.94
CA THR A 25 -4.14 -8.29 6.14
C THR A 25 -2.88 -8.17 7.01
N TRP A 26 -2.81 -7.13 7.84
CA TRP A 26 -1.67 -6.96 8.75
C TRP A 26 -1.61 -8.05 9.81
N GLN A 27 -2.78 -8.48 10.33
CA GLN A 27 -2.83 -9.57 11.31
C GLN A 27 -2.33 -10.88 10.70
N HIS A 28 -2.64 -11.12 9.44
CA HIS A 28 -2.14 -12.29 8.73
C HIS A 28 -0.61 -12.22 8.54
N ALA A 29 -0.10 -11.04 8.20
CA ALA A 29 1.33 -10.84 7.98
C ALA A 29 2.15 -10.90 9.27
N TYR A 30 1.57 -10.44 10.39
CA TYR A 30 2.25 -10.36 11.69
C TYR A 30 1.35 -10.95 12.79
N PRO A 31 1.24 -12.29 12.87
CA PRO A 31 0.28 -12.92 13.79
C PRO A 31 0.53 -12.63 15.26
N SER A 32 1.75 -12.26 15.65
CA SER A 32 2.09 -12.00 17.05
C SER A 32 1.68 -10.60 17.52
N ILE A 33 1.24 -9.72 16.61
CA ILE A 33 0.83 -8.36 16.93
C ILE A 33 -0.69 -8.30 16.95
N ASP A 34 -1.28 -7.65 17.97
CA ASP A 34 -2.73 -7.51 18.07
C ASP A 34 -3.21 -6.28 17.30
N PHE A 35 -3.54 -6.47 16.02
CA PHE A 35 -4.04 -5.37 15.18
C PHE A 35 -5.47 -4.97 15.51
N THR A 36 -6.26 -5.87 16.10
CA THR A 36 -7.60 -5.51 16.57
C THR A 36 -7.52 -4.39 17.61
N ALA A 37 -6.52 -4.45 18.50
CA ALA A 37 -6.31 -3.40 19.50
C ALA A 37 -5.92 -2.06 18.89
N ARG A 38 -5.46 -2.05 17.62
CA ARG A 38 -5.01 -0.84 16.93
C ARG A 38 -6.09 -0.23 16.02
N VAL A 39 -7.24 -0.87 15.88
CA VAL A 39 -8.26 -0.44 14.91
C VAL A 39 -8.74 0.99 15.17
N ASN A 40 -9.00 1.36 16.42
CA ASN A 40 -9.49 2.71 16.73
C ASN A 40 -8.45 3.78 16.39
N TRP A 41 -7.20 3.52 16.73
CA TRP A 41 -6.09 4.43 16.37
C TRP A 41 -5.96 4.53 14.85
N TRP A 42 -6.02 3.42 14.15
CA TRP A 42 -5.90 3.40 12.70
C TRP A 42 -7.06 4.13 12.02
N ARG A 43 -8.29 3.92 12.49
CA ARG A 43 -9.46 4.61 11.93
C ARG A 43 -9.33 6.11 12.09
N GLU A 44 -8.83 6.57 13.23
CA GLU A 44 -8.61 8.00 13.46
C GLU A 44 -7.56 8.54 12.48
N ARG A 45 -6.45 7.84 12.33
CA ARG A 45 -5.41 8.23 11.37
C ARG A 45 -5.94 8.22 9.93
N TRP A 46 -6.72 7.21 9.58
CA TRP A 46 -7.34 7.10 8.27
C TRP A 46 -8.18 8.33 7.95
N ASN A 47 -9.03 8.74 8.86
CA ASN A 47 -9.95 9.86 8.64
C ASN A 47 -9.29 11.22 8.74
N LYS A 48 -8.28 11.39 9.59
CA LYS A 48 -7.62 12.68 9.81
C LYS A 48 -6.47 12.94 8.85
N ASP A 49 -5.70 11.89 8.53
CA ASP A 49 -4.45 12.07 7.78
C ASP A 49 -4.56 11.57 6.34
N LEU A 50 -5.15 10.41 6.11
CA LEU A 50 -5.13 9.80 4.79
C LEU A 50 -6.27 10.30 3.90
N VAL A 51 -7.51 10.22 4.35
CA VAL A 51 -8.66 10.64 3.53
C VAL A 51 -8.54 12.08 3.05
N PRO A 52 -8.19 13.07 3.90
CA PRO A 52 -8.11 14.46 3.43
C PRO A 52 -6.87 14.78 2.60
N ASN A 53 -5.79 14.00 2.71
CA ASN A 53 -4.49 14.37 2.13
C ASN A 53 -3.97 13.43 1.05
N ALA A 54 -4.60 12.29 0.84
CA ALA A 54 -4.13 11.31 -0.12
C ALA A 54 -5.22 10.94 -1.12
N ASN A 55 -4.79 10.53 -2.31
CA ASN A 55 -5.66 9.81 -3.23
C ASN A 55 -5.68 8.35 -2.78
N ILE A 56 -6.86 7.78 -2.66
CA ILE A 56 -7.02 6.39 -2.26
C ILE A 56 -7.75 5.66 -3.37
N VAL A 57 -7.11 4.62 -3.90
CA VAL A 57 -7.70 3.75 -4.92
C VAL A 57 -7.99 2.41 -4.26
N VAL A 58 -9.23 1.95 -4.41
CA VAL A 58 -9.65 0.65 -3.87
C VAL A 58 -9.84 -0.34 -5.02
N ALA A 59 -9.63 -1.61 -4.71
CA ALA A 59 -9.90 -2.71 -5.63
C ALA A 59 -11.12 -3.48 -5.12
N GLU A 60 -12.08 -3.67 -6.00
CA GLU A 60 -13.34 -4.34 -5.70
C GLU A 60 -13.51 -5.58 -6.56
N GLN A 61 -13.95 -6.67 -5.95
CA GLN A 61 -14.26 -7.89 -6.65
C GLN A 61 -15.55 -8.46 -6.06
N ALA A 62 -16.56 -8.65 -6.91
CA ALA A 62 -17.85 -9.19 -6.49
C ALA A 62 -18.46 -8.43 -5.31
N GLY A 63 -18.30 -7.11 -5.30
CA GLY A 63 -18.87 -6.24 -4.26
C GLY A 63 -18.06 -6.12 -2.99
N ALA A 64 -16.89 -6.78 -2.90
CA ALA A 64 -16.04 -6.74 -1.72
C ALA A 64 -14.72 -6.03 -2.02
N LEU A 65 -14.20 -5.26 -1.06
CA LEU A 65 -12.88 -4.68 -1.17
C LEU A 65 -11.83 -5.76 -0.95
N ILE A 66 -10.89 -5.87 -1.87
CA ILE A 66 -9.80 -6.85 -1.82
C ILE A 66 -8.42 -6.22 -1.73
N GLY A 67 -8.34 -4.91 -1.87
CA GLY A 67 -7.07 -4.18 -1.75
C GLY A 67 -7.29 -2.69 -1.84
N PHE A 68 -6.26 -1.92 -1.47
CA PHE A 68 -6.24 -0.47 -1.69
C PHE A 68 -4.81 0.06 -1.66
N VAL A 69 -4.64 1.27 -2.18
CA VAL A 69 -3.37 1.98 -2.14
C VAL A 69 -3.64 3.45 -1.82
N THR A 70 -2.77 4.06 -1.03
CA THR A 70 -2.85 5.49 -0.73
C THR A 70 -1.60 6.19 -1.24
N ILE A 71 -1.77 7.31 -1.94
CA ILE A 71 -0.67 8.11 -2.46
C ILE A 71 -0.99 9.60 -2.26
N ASP A 72 -0.09 10.34 -1.61
CA ASP A 72 -0.34 11.76 -1.35
C ASP A 72 0.21 12.65 -2.48
N ALA A 73 0.00 13.96 -2.35
CA ALA A 73 0.41 14.92 -3.37
C ALA A 73 1.92 15.02 -3.54
N LYS A 74 2.69 14.54 -2.57
CA LYS A 74 4.16 14.54 -2.62
C LYS A 74 4.71 13.24 -3.20
N GLY A 75 3.85 12.29 -3.54
CA GLY A 75 4.27 11.00 -4.05
C GLY A 75 4.61 9.98 -2.97
N TYR A 76 4.20 10.22 -1.74
CA TYR A 76 4.42 9.26 -0.67
C TYR A 76 3.30 8.23 -0.63
N LEU A 77 3.66 6.97 -0.79
CA LEU A 77 2.76 5.83 -0.68
C LEU A 77 2.77 5.37 0.78
N ASP A 78 1.71 5.68 1.51
CA ASP A 78 1.62 5.32 2.92
C ASP A 78 1.20 3.87 3.11
N GLN A 79 0.19 3.42 2.33
CA GLN A 79 -0.35 2.08 2.46
C GLN A 79 -0.56 1.45 1.09
N LEU A 80 -0.14 0.19 0.98
CA LEU A 80 -0.52 -0.71 -0.09
C LEU A 80 -0.97 -2.00 0.57
N VAL A 81 -2.26 -2.27 0.50
CA VAL A 81 -2.86 -3.44 1.14
C VAL A 81 -3.46 -4.33 0.07
N VAL A 82 -3.02 -5.59 0.05
CA VAL A 82 -3.56 -6.64 -0.82
C VAL A 82 -4.08 -7.73 0.10
N GLY A 83 -5.36 -8.05 0.03
CA GLY A 83 -5.95 -9.10 0.85
C GLY A 83 -5.15 -10.39 0.73
N ALA A 84 -4.99 -11.12 1.84
CA ALA A 84 -4.09 -12.27 1.90
C ALA A 84 -4.41 -13.33 0.84
N ASP A 85 -5.68 -13.51 0.51
CA ASP A 85 -6.13 -14.47 -0.49
C ASP A 85 -5.69 -14.09 -1.91
N HIS A 86 -5.24 -12.85 -2.10
CA HIS A 86 -4.83 -12.32 -3.41
C HIS A 86 -3.32 -12.11 -3.51
N TRP A 87 -2.55 -12.53 -2.52
CA TRP A 87 -1.10 -12.46 -2.58
C TRP A 87 -0.58 -13.35 -3.71
N GLY A 88 0.36 -12.82 -4.48
CA GLY A 88 0.90 -13.53 -5.64
C GLY A 88 0.07 -13.37 -6.91
N SER A 89 -1.04 -12.62 -6.85
CA SER A 89 -1.87 -12.31 -8.02
C SER A 89 -1.44 -10.96 -8.63
N ASP A 90 -2.10 -10.57 -9.71
CA ASP A 90 -1.83 -9.29 -10.38
C ASP A 90 -2.35 -8.06 -9.62
N LEU A 91 -3.10 -8.26 -8.53
CA LEU A 91 -3.73 -7.16 -7.80
C LEU A 91 -2.70 -6.15 -7.29
N GLY A 92 -1.61 -6.64 -6.68
CA GLY A 92 -0.56 -5.75 -6.18
C GLY A 92 0.04 -4.91 -7.28
N ASN A 93 0.32 -5.50 -8.43
CA ASN A 93 0.86 -4.79 -9.58
C ASN A 93 -0.11 -3.71 -10.08
N ALA A 94 -1.40 -4.02 -10.14
CA ALA A 94 -2.42 -3.06 -10.58
C ALA A 94 -2.51 -1.87 -9.63
N LEU A 95 -2.43 -2.11 -8.32
CA LEU A 95 -2.49 -1.04 -7.33
C LEU A 95 -1.23 -0.16 -7.37
N ILE A 96 -0.05 -0.76 -7.50
CA ILE A 96 1.19 0.02 -7.60
C ILE A 96 1.22 0.84 -8.91
N ASP A 97 0.69 0.30 -10.00
CA ASP A 97 0.58 1.03 -11.25
C ASP A 97 -0.38 2.21 -11.13
N ALA A 98 -1.46 2.06 -10.37
CA ALA A 98 -2.38 3.17 -10.10
C ALA A 98 -1.67 4.30 -9.34
N ALA A 99 -0.86 3.95 -8.32
CA ALA A 99 -0.08 4.93 -7.58
C ALA A 99 0.91 5.66 -8.49
N LYS A 100 1.58 4.94 -9.38
CA LYS A 100 2.53 5.54 -10.33
C LYS A 100 1.83 6.52 -11.29
N ARG A 101 0.62 6.18 -11.74
CA ARG A 101 -0.16 7.08 -12.59
C ARG A 101 -0.59 8.35 -11.86
N LEU A 102 -0.89 8.25 -10.57
CA LEU A 102 -1.28 9.39 -9.75
C LEU A 102 -0.07 10.25 -9.34
N SER A 103 1.12 9.69 -9.37
CA SER A 103 2.36 10.40 -9.02
C SER A 103 3.44 10.07 -10.04
N PRO A 104 3.29 10.56 -11.29
CA PRO A 104 4.20 10.16 -12.37
C PRO A 104 5.64 10.68 -12.20
N ASP A 105 5.85 11.69 -11.36
CA ASP A 105 7.19 12.22 -11.10
C ASP A 105 7.98 11.35 -10.13
N GLY A 106 7.30 10.50 -9.38
CA GLY A 106 7.98 9.60 -8.47
C GLY A 106 7.09 9.14 -7.32
N VAL A 107 7.42 7.97 -6.79
CA VAL A 107 6.73 7.39 -5.63
C VAL A 107 7.81 6.98 -4.62
N THR A 108 7.60 7.34 -3.36
CA THR A 108 8.45 6.90 -2.25
C THR A 108 7.61 6.15 -1.23
N LEU A 109 8.24 5.24 -0.50
CA LEU A 109 7.56 4.49 0.54
C LEU A 109 8.56 4.04 1.61
N LEU A 110 8.02 3.61 2.75
CA LEU A 110 8.78 2.95 3.80
C LEU A 110 8.23 1.53 3.96
N VAL A 111 9.12 0.56 4.09
CA VAL A 111 8.75 -0.83 4.28
C VAL A 111 9.58 -1.41 5.42
N ASN A 112 8.96 -2.25 6.27
CA ASN A 112 9.69 -2.90 7.37
C ASN A 112 10.83 -3.75 6.79
N THR A 113 12.02 -3.64 7.39
CA THR A 113 13.20 -4.38 6.88
C THR A 113 13.03 -5.90 6.99
N ASP A 114 12.14 -6.36 7.89
CA ASP A 114 11.85 -7.79 8.02
C ASP A 114 10.78 -8.30 7.04
N ASN A 115 10.20 -7.40 6.23
CA ASN A 115 9.17 -7.78 5.26
C ASN A 115 9.80 -8.05 3.89
N ALA A 116 10.51 -9.19 3.81
CA ALA A 116 11.25 -9.55 2.60
C ALA A 116 10.35 -9.69 1.37
N ARG A 117 9.13 -10.19 1.56
CA ARG A 117 8.17 -10.36 0.47
C ARG A 117 7.77 -9.02 -0.15
N ALA A 118 7.47 -8.03 0.68
CA ALA A 118 7.10 -6.70 0.19
C ALA A 118 8.29 -6.03 -0.51
N ILE A 119 9.48 -6.11 0.09
CA ILE A 119 10.69 -5.52 -0.51
C ILE A 119 10.94 -6.10 -1.90
N LYS A 120 10.83 -7.42 -2.04
CA LYS A 120 11.00 -8.10 -3.32
C LYS A 120 9.95 -7.63 -4.34
N PHE A 121 8.70 -7.50 -3.89
CA PHE A 121 7.61 -7.01 -4.72
C PHE A 121 7.91 -5.59 -5.24
N TYR A 122 8.33 -4.68 -4.37
CA TYR A 122 8.63 -3.32 -4.78
C TYR A 122 9.82 -3.27 -5.75
N ARG A 123 10.86 -4.07 -5.51
CA ARG A 123 12.00 -4.13 -6.45
C ARG A 123 11.57 -4.61 -7.83
N ARG A 124 10.67 -5.60 -7.90
CA ARG A 124 10.14 -6.07 -9.18
C ARG A 124 9.35 -5.00 -9.92
N ASN A 125 8.82 -4.04 -9.19
CA ASN A 125 8.04 -2.93 -9.76
C ASN A 125 8.87 -1.68 -10.00
N GLY A 126 10.20 -1.80 -9.99
CA GLY A 126 11.09 -0.72 -10.36
C GLY A 126 11.52 0.18 -9.22
N PHE A 127 11.19 -0.15 -7.99
CA PHE A 127 11.65 0.60 -6.83
C PHE A 127 13.07 0.18 -6.48
N VAL A 128 13.85 1.15 -6.02
CA VAL A 128 15.22 0.93 -5.55
C VAL A 128 15.34 1.37 -4.10
N ASP A 129 16.34 0.81 -3.42
CA ASP A 129 16.63 1.17 -2.04
C ASP A 129 17.12 2.62 -1.97
N ALA A 130 16.56 3.40 -1.04
CA ALA A 130 16.86 4.82 -0.90
C ALA A 130 17.25 5.19 0.54
N GLY A 131 17.75 4.22 1.31
CA GLY A 131 18.25 4.44 2.65
C GLY A 131 17.42 3.80 3.73
N GLY A 132 18.00 3.73 4.94
CA GLY A 132 17.33 3.21 6.11
C GLY A 132 16.69 4.33 6.93
N ASP A 133 15.71 3.97 7.72
CA ASP A 133 15.03 4.90 8.61
C ASP A 133 14.42 4.11 9.76
N VAL A 134 13.72 4.79 10.66
CA VAL A 134 13.03 4.18 11.79
C VAL A 134 11.57 4.59 11.73
N ASN A 135 10.67 3.63 11.88
CA ASN A 135 9.25 3.92 11.93
C ASN A 135 8.95 4.76 13.18
N PRO A 136 8.41 5.98 13.04
CA PRO A 136 8.19 6.85 14.19
C PRO A 136 7.15 6.32 15.18
N THR A 137 6.27 5.43 14.74
CA THR A 137 5.25 4.83 15.61
C THR A 137 5.74 3.60 16.34
N SER A 138 6.40 2.68 15.63
CA SER A 138 6.82 1.39 16.20
C SER A 138 8.26 1.37 16.71
N GLY A 139 9.09 2.31 16.25
CA GLY A 139 10.53 2.30 16.56
C GLY A 139 11.31 1.24 15.79
N LYS A 140 10.68 0.48 14.93
CA LYS A 140 11.34 -0.59 14.16
C LYS A 140 12.06 -0.03 12.94
N PRO A 141 13.15 -0.70 12.51
CA PRO A 141 13.85 -0.26 11.32
C PRO A 141 13.02 -0.46 10.06
N VAL A 142 13.07 0.51 9.17
CA VAL A 142 12.41 0.48 7.87
C VAL A 142 13.40 0.80 6.77
N LEU A 143 13.08 0.32 5.56
CA LEU A 143 13.82 0.64 4.35
C LEU A 143 13.00 1.66 3.55
N ARG A 144 13.64 2.75 3.15
CA ARG A 144 13.04 3.70 2.21
C ARG A 144 13.28 3.21 0.80
N MET A 145 12.24 3.20 -0.01
CA MET A 145 12.35 2.81 -1.41
C MET A 145 11.74 3.90 -2.29
N ALA A 146 12.25 4.02 -3.50
CA ALA A 146 11.82 5.06 -4.44
C ALA A 146 11.75 4.54 -5.86
N TRP A 147 10.77 5.05 -6.59
CA TRP A 147 10.61 4.85 -8.02
C TRP A 147 10.40 6.20 -8.70
N ASN A 148 10.94 6.35 -9.90
CA ASN A 148 10.59 7.49 -10.76
C ASN A 148 10.62 7.05 -12.24
N ALA A 149 9.85 7.76 -13.05
CA ALA A 149 9.68 7.41 -14.45
C ALA A 149 10.99 7.53 -15.26
N SER A 150 11.83 8.51 -14.91
CA SER A 150 13.11 8.70 -15.58
C SER A 150 14.04 7.50 -15.35
N ARG A 151 14.06 6.97 -14.15
CA ARG A 151 14.86 5.79 -13.83
C ARG A 151 14.39 4.58 -14.61
N THR A 152 13.07 4.36 -14.67
CA THR A 152 12.50 3.25 -15.42
C THR A 152 12.88 3.34 -16.89
N SER A 153 12.77 4.55 -17.47
CA SER A 153 13.16 4.79 -18.86
C SER A 153 14.64 4.55 -19.10
N GLY A 154 15.48 4.98 -18.14
CA GLY A 154 16.94 4.81 -18.24
C GLY A 154 17.35 3.35 -18.16
N ASP A 155 16.65 2.56 -17.36
CA ASP A 155 16.96 1.15 -17.20
C ASP A 155 16.66 0.35 -18.47
N ASP A 156 15.75 0.83 -19.29
CA ASP A 156 15.39 0.18 -20.55
C ASP A 156 16.43 0.39 -21.64
N ALA A 157 17.29 1.34 -21.44
CA ALA A 157 18.37 1.60 -22.37
C ALA A 157 19.54 0.64 -22.14
#